data_577ac2c9a52e8cb39c06c24b86f82574
#
_entry.id   577ac2c9a52e8cb39c06c24b86f82574
#
_cell.length_a   1.000
_cell.length_b   1.000
_cell.length_c   1.000
_cell.angle_alpha   90.00
_cell.angle_beta   90.00
_cell.angle_gamma   90.00
#
_symmetry.space_group_name_H-M   'P 1'
#
loop_
_entity.id
_entity.type
_entity.pdbx_description
1 polymer ?
#
loop_
_entity_poly.entity_id
_entity_poly.type
_entity_poly.pdbx_seq_one_letter_code
_entity_poly.pdbx_strand_id
1 'polypeptide(L)'
;LVHGEMTPARCFRGASICAALAALLGLWLATQVGWGLAALGAVGLFGAVAYAAGPLSPKHRALGEVWLFLLMGVGLTLGGHVAQTGRFSWSAIAAGIPAGLLMTLLLYANNLRDVPSDREAGLRTLPMLFKPLEAKFVAGLFAFVPYALTALMALTRRLPPATLLAELSLPLALRWFGGIWKRPVAERDVVGAAQLHLAFGLLFVVGLAIGR
;
A
#
# COMPACT_ATOMS: atom_id res chain seq x y z
N LEU A 1 18.44 15.13 -3.23
CA LEU A 1 18.45 16.32 -2.37
C LEU A 1 19.56 16.24 -1.33
N VAL A 2 19.59 15.16 -0.54
CA VAL A 2 20.56 14.99 0.57
C VAL A 2 22.03 14.98 0.07
N HIS A 3 22.29 14.38 -1.10
CA HIS A 3 23.63 14.30 -1.70
C HIS A 3 23.89 15.38 -2.75
N GLY A 4 23.03 16.41 -2.86
CA GLY A 4 23.25 17.53 -3.78
C GLY A 4 23.05 17.25 -5.27
N GLU A 5 22.69 16.03 -5.66
CA GLU A 5 22.52 15.62 -7.07
C GLU A 5 21.33 16.32 -7.75
N MET A 6 20.31 16.69 -6.99
CA MET A 6 19.14 17.41 -7.49
C MET A 6 18.77 18.61 -6.60
N THR A 7 18.41 19.72 -7.23
CA THR A 7 17.87 20.88 -6.50
C THR A 7 16.39 20.68 -6.16
N PRO A 8 15.87 21.26 -5.06
CA PRO A 8 14.44 21.21 -4.71
C PRO A 8 13.54 21.67 -5.86
N ALA A 9 13.95 22.71 -6.59
CA ALA A 9 13.21 23.23 -7.74
C ALA A 9 13.12 22.23 -8.91
N ARG A 10 14.17 21.44 -9.16
CA ARG A 10 14.14 20.38 -10.19
C ARG A 10 13.22 19.24 -9.78
N CYS A 11 13.30 18.81 -8.51
CA CYS A 11 12.37 17.80 -7.97
C CYS A 11 10.91 18.25 -8.07
N PHE A 12 10.62 19.48 -7.65
CA PHE A 12 9.25 20.02 -7.71
C PHE A 12 8.74 20.13 -9.14
N ARG A 13 9.59 20.60 -10.08
CA ARG A 13 9.25 20.63 -11.51
C ARG A 13 8.92 19.24 -12.07
N GLY A 14 9.78 18.25 -11.79
CA GLY A 14 9.55 16.86 -12.21
C GLY A 14 8.25 16.30 -11.67
N ALA A 15 8.00 16.48 -10.38
CA ALA A 15 6.75 16.05 -9.73
C ALA A 15 5.51 16.72 -10.33
N SER A 16 5.58 18.04 -10.60
CA SER A 16 4.49 18.79 -11.22
C SER A 16 4.19 18.33 -12.66
N ILE A 17 5.22 18.03 -13.44
CA ILE A 17 5.05 17.48 -14.80
C ILE A 17 4.38 16.10 -14.73
N CYS A 18 4.84 15.21 -13.87
CA CYS A 18 4.24 13.89 -13.69
C CYS A 18 2.77 14.00 -13.23
N ALA A 19 2.47 14.90 -12.29
CA ALA A 19 1.11 15.13 -11.82
C ALA A 19 0.20 15.68 -12.93
N ALA A 20 0.69 16.61 -13.74
CA ALA A 20 -0.05 17.17 -14.88
C ALA A 20 -0.32 16.09 -15.94
N LEU A 21 0.67 15.27 -16.28
CA LEU A 21 0.51 14.14 -17.22
C LEU A 21 -0.50 13.11 -16.69
N ALA A 22 -0.42 12.76 -15.40
CA ALA A 22 -1.37 11.86 -14.77
C ALA A 22 -2.80 12.42 -14.79
N ALA A 23 -2.96 13.71 -14.50
CA ALA A 23 -4.26 14.39 -14.57
C ALA A 23 -4.83 14.41 -16.01
N LEU A 24 -4.01 14.74 -17.01
CA LEU A 24 -4.43 14.74 -18.42
C LEU A 24 -4.84 13.35 -18.89
N LEU A 25 -4.04 12.32 -18.59
CA LEU A 25 -4.37 10.94 -18.95
C LEU A 25 -5.61 10.45 -18.20
N GLY A 26 -5.75 10.79 -16.92
CA GLY A 26 -6.92 10.47 -16.12
C GLY A 26 -8.20 11.13 -16.63
N LEU A 27 -8.13 12.40 -17.05
CA LEU A 27 -9.25 13.10 -17.68
C LEU A 27 -9.61 12.50 -19.06
N TRP A 28 -8.60 12.18 -19.87
CA TRP A 28 -8.82 11.51 -21.15
C TRP A 28 -9.52 10.15 -20.93
N LEU A 29 -9.05 9.32 -19.99
CA LEU A 29 -9.71 8.06 -19.65
C LEU A 29 -11.14 8.29 -19.15
N ALA A 30 -11.37 9.33 -18.34
CA ALA A 30 -12.70 9.65 -17.83
C ALA A 30 -13.70 9.99 -18.94
N THR A 31 -13.26 10.57 -20.05
CA THR A 31 -14.12 10.81 -21.23
C THR A 31 -14.55 9.51 -21.91
N GLN A 32 -13.75 8.44 -21.80
CA GLN A 32 -14.05 7.13 -22.39
C GLN A 32 -14.90 6.25 -21.46
N VAL A 33 -14.71 6.38 -20.15
CA VAL A 33 -15.20 5.42 -19.15
C VAL A 33 -16.28 6.03 -18.26
N GLY A 34 -16.21 7.33 -17.99
CA GLY A 34 -17.17 8.07 -17.16
C GLY A 34 -16.51 8.90 -16.08
N TRP A 35 -17.20 9.95 -15.65
CA TRP A 35 -16.69 10.95 -14.71
C TRP A 35 -16.40 10.43 -13.29
N GLY A 36 -16.92 9.25 -12.93
CA GLY A 36 -16.55 8.58 -11.68
C GLY A 36 -15.05 8.28 -11.58
N LEU A 37 -14.39 8.00 -12.71
CA LEU A 37 -12.94 7.81 -12.76
C LEU A 37 -12.19 9.12 -12.49
N ALA A 38 -12.69 10.25 -13.03
CA ALA A 38 -12.09 11.56 -12.76
C ALA A 38 -12.19 11.91 -11.26
N ALA A 39 -13.31 11.63 -10.62
CA ALA A 39 -13.49 11.85 -9.19
C ALA A 39 -12.50 11.00 -8.35
N LEU A 40 -12.35 9.70 -8.67
CA LEU A 40 -11.35 8.83 -8.02
C LEU A 40 -9.92 9.33 -8.26
N GLY A 41 -9.61 9.73 -9.50
CA GLY A 41 -8.31 10.30 -9.85
C GLY A 41 -8.00 11.61 -9.09
N ALA A 42 -8.98 12.49 -8.94
CA ALA A 42 -8.85 13.72 -8.17
C ALA A 42 -8.58 13.43 -6.68
N VAL A 43 -9.31 12.46 -6.09
CA VAL A 43 -9.06 12.01 -4.71
C VAL A 43 -7.65 11.41 -4.58
N GLY A 44 -7.22 10.59 -5.54
CA GLY A 44 -5.88 10.01 -5.56
C GLY A 44 -4.77 11.07 -5.66
N LEU A 45 -4.92 12.03 -6.57
CA LEU A 45 -3.95 13.11 -6.76
C LEU A 45 -3.88 14.05 -5.54
N PHE A 46 -5.04 14.45 -5.02
CA PHE A 46 -5.11 15.20 -3.77
C PHE A 46 -4.46 14.43 -2.62
N GLY A 47 -4.77 13.15 -2.50
CA GLY A 47 -4.21 12.27 -1.48
C GLY A 47 -2.70 12.13 -1.58
N ALA A 48 -2.14 12.04 -2.79
CA ALA A 48 -0.70 11.98 -3.00
C ALA A 48 0.01 13.27 -2.56
N VAL A 49 -0.57 14.44 -2.88
CA VAL A 49 -0.04 15.74 -2.45
C VAL A 49 -0.17 15.90 -0.93
N ALA A 50 -1.35 15.63 -0.37
CA ALA A 50 -1.63 15.78 1.04
C ALA A 50 -0.80 14.85 1.92
N TYR A 51 -0.33 13.70 1.41
CA TYR A 51 0.47 12.74 2.15
C TYR A 51 1.74 13.36 2.75
N ALA A 52 2.44 14.18 1.99
CA ALA A 52 3.73 14.76 2.38
C ALA A 52 3.69 16.28 2.58
N ALA A 53 2.65 16.97 2.07
CA ALA A 53 2.58 18.42 2.03
C ALA A 53 1.46 18.97 2.92
N GLY A 54 1.67 20.19 3.39
CA GLY A 54 0.68 20.95 4.14
C GLY A 54 0.52 20.56 5.61
N PRO A 55 -0.44 21.20 6.29
CA PRO A 55 -0.62 21.03 7.73
C PRO A 55 -1.21 19.68 8.12
N LEU A 56 -1.83 18.96 7.20
CA LEU A 56 -2.40 17.64 7.45
C LEU A 56 -1.36 16.53 7.41
N SER A 57 -0.35 16.63 6.52
CA SER A 57 0.75 15.68 6.30
C SER A 57 0.66 14.36 7.08
N PRO A 58 -0.13 13.37 6.61
CA PRO A 58 -0.34 12.09 7.30
C PRO A 58 0.97 11.36 7.61
N LYS A 59 1.97 11.56 6.75
CA LYS A 59 3.32 11.02 6.92
C LYS A 59 3.93 11.39 8.28
N HIS A 60 3.69 12.59 8.78
CA HIS A 60 4.31 13.11 10.01
C HIS A 60 3.40 12.99 11.25
N ARG A 61 2.25 12.34 11.12
CA ARG A 61 1.22 12.24 12.17
C ARG A 61 0.83 10.81 12.52
N ALA A 62 1.69 9.84 12.22
CA ALA A 62 1.42 8.42 12.40
C ALA A 62 0.15 7.91 11.66
N LEU A 63 -0.24 8.60 10.59
CA LEU A 63 -1.39 8.24 9.73
C LEU A 63 -0.95 7.77 8.34
N GLY A 64 0.35 7.68 8.09
CA GLY A 64 0.91 7.31 6.79
C GLY A 64 0.44 5.96 6.30
N GLU A 65 0.39 4.98 7.19
CA GLU A 65 -0.04 3.60 6.90
C GLU A 65 -1.53 3.54 6.53
N VAL A 66 -2.38 4.24 7.27
CA VAL A 66 -3.82 4.31 6.95
C VAL A 66 -4.04 4.99 5.60
N TRP A 67 -3.31 6.08 5.35
CA TRP A 67 -3.39 6.83 4.11
C TRP A 67 -2.95 5.99 2.91
N LEU A 68 -1.82 5.29 3.05
CA LEU A 68 -1.31 4.39 2.02
C LEU A 68 -2.29 3.24 1.74
N PHE A 69 -2.82 2.61 2.80
CA PHE A 69 -3.83 1.56 2.67
C PHE A 69 -5.04 2.02 1.85
N LEU A 70 -5.58 3.19 2.17
CA LEU A 70 -6.77 3.71 1.48
C LEU A 70 -6.47 4.07 0.02
N LEU A 71 -5.34 4.73 -0.27
CA LEU A 71 -5.03 5.18 -1.62
C LEU A 71 -4.44 4.08 -2.50
N MET A 72 -3.40 3.38 -2.01
CA MET A 72 -2.63 2.42 -2.82
C MET A 72 -3.19 1.00 -2.73
N GLY A 73 -3.93 0.68 -1.67
CA GLY A 73 -4.65 -0.58 -1.54
C GLY A 73 -6.03 -0.49 -2.20
N VAL A 74 -6.98 0.04 -1.47
CA VAL A 74 -8.39 0.06 -1.89
C VAL A 74 -8.62 0.99 -3.08
N GLY A 75 -8.09 2.21 -3.01
CA GLY A 75 -8.31 3.24 -4.04
C GLY A 75 -7.73 2.85 -5.40
N LEU A 76 -6.50 2.36 -5.42
CA LEU A 76 -5.83 1.94 -6.66
C LEU A 76 -6.54 0.73 -7.30
N THR A 77 -6.95 -0.26 -6.50
CA THR A 77 -7.65 -1.45 -7.00
C THR A 77 -9.02 -1.09 -7.55
N LEU A 78 -9.78 -0.25 -6.84
CA LEU A 78 -11.06 0.25 -7.32
C LEU A 78 -10.90 1.10 -8.57
N GLY A 79 -9.92 2.02 -8.57
CA GLY A 79 -9.63 2.89 -9.73
C GLY A 79 -9.26 2.09 -10.98
N GLY A 80 -8.41 1.07 -10.84
CA GLY A 80 -8.07 0.15 -11.92
C GLY A 80 -9.28 -0.62 -12.47
N HIS A 81 -10.18 -1.07 -11.58
CA HIS A 81 -11.43 -1.72 -11.98
C HIS A 81 -12.35 -0.76 -12.74
N VAL A 82 -12.57 0.45 -12.20
CA VAL A 82 -13.41 1.48 -12.84
C VAL A 82 -12.82 1.89 -14.18
N ALA A 83 -11.50 2.06 -14.29
CA ALA A 83 -10.83 2.42 -15.53
C ALA A 83 -11.04 1.39 -16.66
N GLN A 84 -11.22 0.12 -16.33
CA GLN A 84 -11.41 -0.96 -17.30
C GLN A 84 -12.89 -1.26 -17.59
N THR A 85 -13.78 -1.04 -16.64
CA THR A 85 -15.18 -1.50 -16.72
C THR A 85 -16.21 -0.37 -16.76
N GLY A 86 -15.82 0.84 -16.38
CA GLY A 86 -16.73 1.96 -16.19
C GLY A 86 -17.65 1.83 -14.96
N ARG A 87 -17.46 0.81 -14.14
CA ARG A 87 -18.42 0.45 -13.07
C ARG A 87 -17.74 0.38 -11.71
N PHE A 88 -18.45 0.85 -10.70
CA PHE A 88 -18.08 0.62 -9.30
C PHE A 88 -18.26 -0.85 -8.93
N SER A 89 -17.38 -1.40 -8.09
CA SER A 89 -17.45 -2.79 -7.65
C SER A 89 -17.02 -2.97 -6.21
N TRP A 90 -17.92 -3.52 -5.38
CA TRP A 90 -17.58 -3.94 -4.02
C TRP A 90 -16.57 -5.09 -3.99
N SER A 91 -16.57 -5.95 -5.00
CA SER A 91 -15.57 -7.02 -5.12
C SER A 91 -14.18 -6.47 -5.40
N ALA A 92 -14.07 -5.37 -6.17
CA ALA A 92 -12.79 -4.68 -6.37
C ALA A 92 -12.26 -4.08 -5.06
N ILE A 93 -13.13 -3.46 -4.26
CA ILE A 93 -12.78 -2.98 -2.91
C ILE A 93 -12.31 -4.16 -2.04
N ALA A 94 -13.09 -5.24 -2.00
CA ALA A 94 -12.75 -6.43 -1.22
C ALA A 94 -11.39 -7.02 -1.62
N ALA A 95 -11.09 -7.10 -2.92
CA ALA A 95 -9.79 -7.56 -3.42
C ALA A 95 -8.64 -6.60 -3.05
N GLY A 96 -8.91 -5.29 -2.97
CA GLY A 96 -7.93 -4.29 -2.57
C GLY A 96 -7.49 -4.36 -1.11
N ILE A 97 -8.32 -4.95 -0.23
CA ILE A 97 -8.03 -4.98 1.21
C ILE A 97 -6.81 -5.85 1.55
N PRO A 98 -6.72 -7.13 1.18
CA PRO A 98 -5.56 -7.96 1.48
C PRO A 98 -4.27 -7.43 0.85
N ALA A 99 -4.31 -7.06 -0.42
CA ALA A 99 -3.17 -6.51 -1.13
C ALA A 99 -2.70 -5.17 -0.51
N GLY A 100 -3.66 -4.31 -0.14
CA GLY A 100 -3.39 -3.02 0.50
C GLY A 100 -2.74 -3.17 1.87
N LEU A 101 -3.13 -4.15 2.68
CA LEU A 101 -2.49 -4.42 3.97
C LEU A 101 -1.03 -4.84 3.81
N LEU A 102 -0.70 -5.67 2.80
CA LEU A 102 0.69 -6.04 2.52
C LEU A 102 1.50 -4.87 1.94
N MET A 103 0.87 -3.98 1.16
CA MET A 103 1.52 -2.73 0.76
C MET A 103 1.80 -1.83 1.96
N THR A 104 0.88 -1.80 2.92
CA THR A 104 1.04 -1.08 4.19
C THR A 104 2.15 -1.68 5.05
N LEU A 105 2.31 -3.01 5.03
CA LEU A 105 3.41 -3.70 5.70
C LEU A 105 4.77 -3.18 5.22
N LEU A 106 4.92 -2.94 3.91
CA LEU A 106 6.16 -2.41 3.34
C LEU A 106 6.51 -1.04 3.94
N LEU A 107 5.55 -0.12 3.99
CA LEU A 107 5.74 1.19 4.61
C LEU A 107 6.02 1.04 6.12
N TYR A 108 5.25 0.19 6.81
CA TYR A 108 5.40 -0.03 8.23
C TYR A 108 6.78 -0.60 8.59
N ALA A 109 7.28 -1.57 7.81
CA ALA A 109 8.61 -2.15 7.99
C ALA A 109 9.71 -1.10 7.78
N ASN A 110 9.54 -0.21 6.79
CA ASN A 110 10.44 0.92 6.56
C ASN A 110 10.44 1.87 7.76
N ASN A 111 9.26 2.31 8.20
CA ASN A 111 9.12 3.20 9.36
C ASN A 111 9.63 2.55 10.65
N LEU A 112 9.45 1.22 10.81
CA LEU A 112 9.93 0.49 11.99
C LEU A 112 11.46 0.39 12.03
N ARG A 113 12.13 0.28 10.86
CA ARG A 113 13.58 0.36 10.73
C ARG A 113 14.08 1.76 11.10
N ASP A 114 13.37 2.80 10.65
CA ASP A 114 13.81 4.19 10.70
C ASP A 114 13.41 4.91 12.00
N VAL A 115 12.79 4.23 12.97
CA VAL A 115 12.36 4.82 14.27
C VAL A 115 13.46 5.68 14.94
N PRO A 116 14.75 5.26 14.99
CA PRO A 116 15.78 6.10 15.61
C PRO A 116 15.99 7.43 14.87
N SER A 117 16.22 7.37 13.55
CA SER A 117 16.46 8.55 12.71
C SER A 117 15.24 9.45 12.56
N ASP A 118 14.04 8.87 12.47
CA ASP A 118 12.80 9.63 12.43
C ASP A 118 12.55 10.42 13.72
N ARG A 119 12.92 9.83 14.86
CA ARG A 119 12.83 10.51 16.17
C ARG A 119 13.78 11.70 16.25
N GLU A 120 15.02 11.55 15.77
CA GLU A 120 15.98 12.63 15.68
C GLU A 120 15.52 13.74 14.73
N ALA A 121 14.86 13.39 13.65
CA ALA A 121 14.27 14.33 12.68
C ALA A 121 12.94 14.98 13.18
N GLY A 122 12.45 14.64 14.38
CA GLY A 122 11.19 15.16 14.93
C GLY A 122 9.95 14.63 14.22
N LEU A 123 10.05 13.52 13.48
CA LEU A 123 8.93 12.88 12.81
C LEU A 123 8.16 11.98 13.79
N ARG A 124 6.88 11.75 13.48
CA ARG A 124 6.03 10.85 14.26
C ARG A 124 5.39 9.83 13.32
N THR A 125 5.89 8.61 13.38
CA THR A 125 5.42 7.47 12.56
C THR A 125 4.66 6.45 13.40
N LEU A 126 3.85 5.61 12.75
CA LEU A 126 2.96 4.67 13.45
C LEU A 126 3.71 3.72 14.40
N PRO A 127 4.87 3.13 14.04
CA PRO A 127 5.62 2.28 14.98
C PRO A 127 6.02 2.96 16.29
N MET A 128 6.19 4.29 16.28
CA MET A 128 6.58 5.04 17.49
C MET A 128 5.48 5.16 18.55
N LEU A 129 4.23 4.82 18.19
CA LEU A 129 3.10 4.80 19.14
C LEU A 129 3.11 3.57 20.03
N PHE A 130 3.97 2.60 19.75
CA PHE A 130 4.03 1.29 20.41
C PHE A 130 5.39 1.07 21.05
N LYS A 131 5.42 0.20 22.07
CA LYS A 131 6.68 -0.34 22.57
C LYS A 131 7.33 -1.24 21.51
N PRO A 132 8.65 -1.46 21.55
CA PRO A 132 9.35 -2.18 20.47
C PRO A 132 8.77 -3.57 20.16
N LEU A 133 8.32 -4.31 21.17
CA LEU A 133 7.72 -5.63 20.95
C LEU A 133 6.31 -5.54 20.36
N GLU A 134 5.51 -4.58 20.84
CA GLU A 134 4.17 -4.31 20.32
C GLU A 134 4.22 -3.85 18.86
N ALA A 135 5.20 -3.00 18.51
CA ALA A 135 5.41 -2.58 17.14
C ALA A 135 5.72 -3.75 16.20
N LYS A 136 6.50 -4.74 16.65
CA LYS A 136 6.73 -5.98 15.89
C LYS A 136 5.45 -6.83 15.77
N PHE A 137 4.64 -6.87 16.82
CA PHE A 137 3.34 -7.55 16.78
C PHE A 137 2.41 -6.91 15.74
N VAL A 138 2.35 -5.57 15.69
CA VAL A 138 1.58 -4.84 14.66
C VAL A 138 2.09 -5.15 13.25
N ALA A 139 3.41 -5.27 13.05
CA ALA A 139 3.97 -5.73 11.78
C ALA A 139 3.47 -7.15 11.42
N GLY A 140 3.37 -8.03 12.41
CA GLY A 140 2.77 -9.37 12.25
C GLY A 140 1.31 -9.30 11.83
N LEU A 141 0.50 -8.39 12.37
CA LEU A 141 -0.89 -8.21 11.93
C LEU A 141 -0.95 -7.82 10.46
N PHE A 142 -0.14 -6.86 10.00
CA PHE A 142 -0.06 -6.51 8.58
C PHE A 142 0.42 -7.66 7.70
N ALA A 143 1.25 -8.56 8.21
CA ALA A 143 1.76 -9.71 7.47
C ALA A 143 0.74 -10.85 7.37
N PHE A 144 -0.05 -11.13 8.41
CA PHE A 144 -0.89 -12.34 8.48
C PHE A 144 -2.38 -12.09 8.27
N VAL A 145 -2.91 -10.92 8.64
CA VAL A 145 -4.34 -10.59 8.42
C VAL A 145 -4.74 -10.68 6.95
N PRO A 146 -3.90 -10.30 5.96
CA PRO A 146 -4.21 -10.49 4.54
C PRO A 146 -4.58 -11.92 4.17
N TYR A 147 -3.88 -12.92 4.69
CA TYR A 147 -4.14 -14.34 4.47
C TYR A 147 -5.48 -14.74 5.07
N ALA A 148 -5.71 -14.42 6.34
CA ALA A 148 -6.97 -14.72 7.01
C ALA A 148 -8.17 -14.09 6.28
N LEU A 149 -8.04 -12.85 5.81
CA LEU A 149 -9.08 -12.16 5.04
C LEU A 149 -9.29 -12.81 3.67
N THR A 150 -8.22 -13.18 2.97
CA THR A 150 -8.33 -13.87 1.67
C THR A 150 -9.06 -15.19 1.83
N ALA A 151 -8.68 -15.99 2.83
CA ALA A 151 -9.35 -17.25 3.14
C ALA A 151 -10.83 -17.04 3.47
N LEU A 152 -11.15 -16.08 4.35
CA LEU A 152 -12.54 -15.75 4.72
C LEU A 152 -13.36 -15.30 3.49
N MET A 153 -12.80 -14.44 2.64
CA MET A 153 -13.51 -13.94 1.45
C MET A 153 -13.69 -15.03 0.38
N ALA A 154 -12.74 -15.94 0.24
CA ALA A 154 -12.85 -17.10 -0.64
C ALA A 154 -13.93 -18.08 -0.12
N LEU A 155 -13.93 -18.41 1.18
CA LEU A 155 -14.91 -19.29 1.81
C LEU A 155 -16.33 -18.72 1.74
N THR A 156 -16.48 -17.41 1.93
CA THR A 156 -17.77 -16.70 1.83
C THR A 156 -18.20 -16.36 0.40
N ARG A 157 -17.44 -16.83 -0.60
CA ARG A 157 -17.70 -16.58 -2.03
C ARG A 157 -17.72 -15.09 -2.42
N ARG A 158 -17.13 -14.22 -1.60
CA ARG A 158 -16.93 -12.79 -1.94
C ARG A 158 -15.82 -12.58 -2.94
N LEU A 159 -14.85 -13.48 -2.94
CA LEU A 159 -13.80 -13.61 -3.95
C LEU A 159 -13.79 -15.04 -4.50
N PRO A 160 -13.24 -15.25 -5.72
CA PRO A 160 -13.10 -16.58 -6.26
C PRO A 160 -12.27 -17.48 -5.33
N PRO A 161 -12.66 -18.76 -5.14
CA PRO A 161 -11.88 -19.70 -4.29
C PRO A 161 -10.42 -19.86 -4.72
N ALA A 162 -10.13 -19.68 -6.01
CA ALA A 162 -8.77 -19.73 -6.54
C ALA A 162 -7.83 -18.65 -5.99
N THR A 163 -8.37 -17.58 -5.34
CA THR A 163 -7.55 -16.58 -4.63
C THR A 163 -6.78 -17.20 -3.46
N LEU A 164 -7.17 -18.40 -2.98
CA LEU A 164 -6.41 -19.19 -2.00
C LEU A 164 -5.01 -19.59 -2.50
N LEU A 165 -4.70 -19.47 -3.80
CA LEU A 165 -3.33 -19.60 -4.29
C LEU A 165 -2.37 -18.62 -3.58
N ALA A 166 -2.84 -17.48 -3.13
CA ALA A 166 -2.04 -16.51 -2.37
C ALA A 166 -1.48 -17.12 -1.06
N GLU A 167 -2.16 -18.10 -0.46
CA GLU A 167 -1.72 -18.81 0.75
C GLU A 167 -0.38 -19.54 0.56
N LEU A 168 -0.01 -19.89 -0.69
CA LEU A 168 1.29 -20.48 -1.00
C LEU A 168 2.47 -19.55 -0.66
N SER A 169 2.24 -18.25 -0.49
CA SER A 169 3.25 -17.29 -0.04
C SER A 169 3.39 -17.23 1.50
N LEU A 170 2.52 -17.88 2.27
CA LEU A 170 2.54 -17.87 3.73
C LEU A 170 3.88 -18.29 4.36
N PRO A 171 4.63 -19.28 3.83
CA PRO A 171 5.97 -19.59 4.34
C PRO A 171 6.95 -18.42 4.28
N LEU A 172 6.83 -17.52 3.28
CA LEU A 172 7.64 -16.30 3.21
C LEU A 172 7.26 -15.34 4.34
N ALA A 173 5.97 -15.18 4.63
CA ALA A 173 5.49 -14.36 5.74
C ALA A 173 6.00 -14.86 7.10
N LEU A 174 5.94 -16.17 7.31
CA LEU A 174 6.45 -16.81 8.54
C LEU A 174 7.96 -16.62 8.69
N ARG A 175 8.73 -16.81 7.61
CA ARG A 175 10.18 -16.58 7.60
C ARG A 175 10.53 -15.12 7.88
N TRP A 176 9.83 -14.19 7.22
CA TRP A 176 10.03 -12.77 7.38
C TRP A 176 9.76 -12.34 8.83
N PHE A 177 8.61 -12.69 9.38
CA PHE A 177 8.21 -12.35 10.74
C PHE A 177 9.14 -12.96 11.78
N GLY A 178 9.52 -14.25 11.63
CA GLY A 178 10.49 -14.91 12.50
C GLY A 178 11.85 -14.20 12.50
N GLY A 179 12.23 -13.58 11.38
CA GLY A 179 13.44 -12.77 11.28
C GLY A 179 13.36 -11.48 12.10
N ILE A 180 12.32 -10.69 11.92
CA ILE A 180 12.16 -9.40 12.64
C ILE A 180 11.87 -9.60 14.12
N TRP A 181 11.27 -10.75 14.51
CA TRP A 181 10.97 -11.04 15.91
C TRP A 181 12.24 -11.17 16.76
N LYS A 182 13.27 -11.81 16.21
CA LYS A 182 14.50 -12.16 16.91
C LYS A 182 15.55 -11.05 16.98
N ARG A 183 15.44 -10.00 16.18
CA ARG A 183 16.46 -8.95 16.04
C ARG A 183 15.84 -7.59 15.64
N PRO A 184 16.58 -6.49 15.71
CA PRO A 184 16.15 -5.22 15.13
C PRO A 184 15.86 -5.35 13.63
N VAL A 185 14.89 -4.56 13.16
CA VAL A 185 14.54 -4.47 11.73
C VAL A 185 15.65 -3.79 10.96
N ALA A 186 15.98 -4.32 9.79
CA ALA A 186 17.05 -3.86 8.92
C ALA A 186 16.55 -3.73 7.48
N GLU A 187 17.38 -3.18 6.58
CA GLU A 187 17.05 -2.99 5.16
C GLU A 187 16.55 -4.27 4.48
N ARG A 188 17.20 -5.41 4.76
CA ARG A 188 16.77 -6.71 4.26
C ARG A 188 15.33 -7.10 4.62
N ASP A 189 14.78 -6.56 5.70
CA ASP A 189 13.42 -6.85 6.14
C ASP A 189 12.41 -5.99 5.37
N VAL A 190 12.79 -4.79 4.99
CA VAL A 190 12.01 -3.94 4.08
C VAL A 190 11.94 -4.60 2.70
N VAL A 191 13.08 -5.07 2.19
CA VAL A 191 13.14 -5.85 0.94
C VAL A 191 12.32 -7.15 1.06
N GLY A 192 12.41 -7.83 2.19
CA GLY A 192 11.61 -9.05 2.46
C GLY A 192 10.09 -8.77 2.47
N ALA A 193 9.65 -7.65 3.02
CA ALA A 193 8.26 -7.22 2.97
C ALA A 193 7.80 -6.94 1.53
N ALA A 194 8.66 -6.32 0.70
CA ALA A 194 8.38 -6.09 -0.72
C ALA A 194 8.28 -7.41 -1.50
N GLN A 195 9.18 -8.35 -1.25
CA GLN A 195 9.13 -9.70 -1.85
C GLN A 195 7.86 -10.46 -1.46
N LEU A 196 7.45 -10.34 -0.20
CA LEU A 196 6.22 -10.95 0.30
C LEU A 196 4.99 -10.36 -0.40
N HIS A 197 4.93 -9.02 -0.49
CA HIS A 197 3.86 -8.33 -1.20
C HIS A 197 3.79 -8.75 -2.68
N LEU A 198 4.93 -8.86 -3.35
CA LEU A 198 5.02 -9.28 -4.75
C LEU A 198 4.54 -10.74 -4.92
N ALA A 199 5.04 -11.66 -4.10
CA ALA A 199 4.68 -13.09 -4.18
C ALA A 199 3.18 -13.31 -3.92
N PHE A 200 2.66 -12.71 -2.83
CA PHE A 200 1.22 -12.74 -2.54
C PHE A 200 0.42 -12.14 -3.69
N GLY A 201 0.79 -10.93 -4.14
CA GLY A 201 0.07 -10.19 -5.17
C GLY A 201 -0.02 -10.95 -6.48
N LEU A 202 1.09 -11.55 -6.95
CA LEU A 202 1.11 -12.35 -8.18
C LEU A 202 0.18 -13.57 -8.07
N LEU A 203 0.27 -14.34 -6.99
CA LEU A 203 -0.57 -15.52 -6.77
C LEU A 203 -2.05 -15.13 -6.61
N PHE A 204 -2.33 -14.01 -5.92
CA PHE A 204 -3.67 -13.50 -5.74
C PHE A 204 -4.31 -13.07 -7.06
N VAL A 205 -3.56 -12.34 -7.92
CA VAL A 205 -4.03 -11.91 -9.25
C VAL A 205 -4.29 -13.12 -10.14
N VAL A 206 -3.39 -14.13 -10.13
CA VAL A 206 -3.63 -15.39 -10.84
C VAL A 206 -4.92 -16.04 -10.35
N GLY A 207 -5.13 -16.12 -9.04
CA GLY A 207 -6.35 -16.66 -8.45
C GLY A 207 -7.62 -15.90 -8.87
N LEU A 208 -7.55 -14.58 -8.94
CA LEU A 208 -8.66 -13.75 -9.46
C LEU A 208 -8.93 -14.00 -10.95
N ALA A 209 -7.88 -14.23 -11.75
CA ALA A 209 -7.99 -14.41 -13.19
C ALA A 209 -8.60 -15.77 -13.57
N ILE A 210 -8.17 -16.86 -12.92
CA ILE A 210 -8.63 -18.22 -13.22
C ILE A 210 -9.95 -18.59 -12.53
N GLY A 211 -10.33 -17.86 -11.49
CA GLY A 211 -11.54 -18.12 -10.72
C GLY A 211 -12.81 -17.41 -11.24
N ARG A 212 -12.73 -16.81 -12.45
CA ARG A 212 -13.85 -16.12 -13.12
C ARG A 212 -14.87 -17.09 -13.68
#